data_f9db907729f6bfa4af20fd8c13f879bc
#
_entry.id   f9db907729f6bfa4af20fd8c13f879bc
#
_cell.length_a   1.000
_cell.length_b   1.000
_cell.length_c   1.000
_cell.angle_alpha   90.00
_cell.angle_beta   90.00
_cell.angle_gamma   90.00
#
_symmetry.space_group_name_H-M   'P 1'
#
loop_
_entity.id
_entity.type
_entity.pdbx_description
1 polymer ?
#
loop_
_entity_poly.entity_id
_entity_poly.type
_entity_poly.pdbx_seq_one_letter_code
_entity_poly.pdbx_strand_id
1 'polypeptide(L)'
;MRLAFMGTPDFAVAALDALHAAGHEIVCVYTQPPRPANRGKSLTPTPVHQRAQALGIEVRHPLRLRGQEAELEAFRALDLDVAVVAAYGLILPQEILDAPRHGCLNIHASLLPRWRGAAPIHRAIEAGDAETGITIMQMDAGLDTGAMLLKRATPIGADETTPQLHDRLAAMGAEMIVEALDKLPDLTPEPQPAEGVTYASKIDKAEAKLDFTRPAVELARKVRALNPFPGAYAEYEGERIKILRAEVVADTPGAEPGTVLDDRLAIATAEGALRPLLLQRAGKQALELDVFTRGFSIPSGARFG
;
A
#
# COMPACT_ATOMS: atom_id res chain seq x y z
N MET A 1 -15.61 -7.10 22.62
CA MET A 1 -16.66 -6.65 21.67
C MET A 1 -16.95 -7.74 20.66
N ARG A 2 -18.18 -7.80 20.19
CA ARG A 2 -18.63 -8.64 19.07
C ARG A 2 -18.44 -7.90 17.76
N LEU A 3 -17.58 -8.39 16.85
CA LEU A 3 -17.23 -7.65 15.66
C LEU A 3 -17.17 -8.51 14.39
N ALA A 4 -17.32 -7.86 13.21
CA ALA A 4 -16.91 -8.38 11.94
C ALA A 4 -15.57 -7.73 11.51
N PHE A 5 -14.72 -8.50 10.84
CA PHE A 5 -13.50 -7.98 10.25
C PHE A 5 -13.60 -7.99 8.73
N MET A 6 -13.22 -6.90 8.08
CA MET A 6 -13.30 -6.73 6.63
C MET A 6 -11.93 -6.36 6.07
N GLY A 7 -11.26 -7.30 5.40
CA GLY A 7 -9.90 -7.08 4.91
C GLY A 7 -9.50 -8.06 3.81
N THR A 8 -8.42 -7.75 3.08
CA THR A 8 -8.02 -8.57 1.93
C THR A 8 -6.52 -8.91 1.94
N PRO A 9 -5.57 -7.95 1.90
CA PRO A 9 -4.13 -8.21 1.77
C PRO A 9 -3.46 -8.50 3.11
N ASP A 10 -2.17 -8.80 3.05
CA ASP A 10 -1.31 -9.05 4.22
C ASP A 10 -1.35 -7.91 5.25
N PHE A 11 -1.48 -6.66 4.81
CA PHE A 11 -1.66 -5.50 5.69
C PHE A 11 -2.78 -5.71 6.73
N ALA A 12 -3.88 -6.32 6.31
CA ALA A 12 -5.05 -6.54 7.17
C ALA A 12 -4.87 -7.74 8.12
N VAL A 13 -3.98 -8.68 7.81
CA VAL A 13 -3.76 -9.88 8.63
C VAL A 13 -3.25 -9.53 10.02
N ALA A 14 -2.33 -8.57 10.13
CA ALA A 14 -1.79 -8.14 11.42
C ALA A 14 -2.89 -7.61 12.37
N ALA A 15 -3.84 -6.84 11.83
CA ALA A 15 -4.98 -6.33 12.60
C ALA A 15 -5.96 -7.45 13.00
N LEU A 16 -6.25 -8.41 12.11
CA LEU A 16 -7.06 -9.58 12.41
C LEU A 16 -6.46 -10.38 13.57
N ASP A 17 -5.16 -10.64 13.54
CA ASP A 17 -4.44 -11.36 14.58
C ASP A 17 -4.46 -10.63 15.92
N ALA A 18 -4.22 -9.32 15.91
CA ALA A 18 -4.23 -8.51 17.13
C ALA A 18 -5.61 -8.47 17.78
N LEU A 19 -6.68 -8.31 17.00
CA LEU A 19 -8.06 -8.33 17.50
C LEU A 19 -8.43 -9.69 18.09
N HIS A 20 -8.03 -10.78 17.43
CA HIS A 20 -8.25 -12.14 17.93
C HIS A 20 -7.47 -12.38 19.23
N ALA A 21 -6.20 -11.98 19.29
CA ALA A 21 -5.37 -12.12 20.48
C ALA A 21 -5.84 -11.27 21.65
N ALA A 22 -6.46 -10.11 21.38
CA ALA A 22 -7.08 -9.25 22.40
C ALA A 22 -8.40 -9.82 22.95
N GLY A 23 -8.86 -10.98 22.46
CA GLY A 23 -10.06 -11.66 22.97
C GLY A 23 -11.38 -11.08 22.48
N HIS A 24 -11.37 -10.32 21.39
CA HIS A 24 -12.62 -9.89 20.74
C HIS A 24 -13.30 -11.08 20.06
N GLU A 25 -14.63 -11.10 20.09
CA GLU A 25 -15.45 -12.09 19.38
C GLU A 25 -15.57 -11.72 17.90
N ILE A 26 -14.68 -12.26 17.06
CA ILE A 26 -14.74 -12.06 15.60
C ILE A 26 -15.69 -13.08 15.01
N VAL A 27 -16.95 -12.68 14.79
CA VAL A 27 -18.00 -13.60 14.37
C VAL A 27 -17.95 -13.96 12.89
N CYS A 28 -17.38 -13.08 12.07
CA CYS A 28 -17.27 -13.28 10.64
C CYS A 28 -16.16 -12.41 10.05
N VAL A 29 -15.48 -12.93 9.04
CA VAL A 29 -14.49 -12.20 8.25
C VAL A 29 -15.01 -12.04 6.82
N TYR A 30 -15.01 -10.80 6.34
CA TYR A 30 -15.30 -10.45 4.95
C TYR A 30 -14.00 -10.17 4.20
N THR A 31 -13.84 -10.76 3.03
CA THR A 31 -12.67 -10.58 2.18
C THR A 31 -13.06 -10.61 0.71
N GLN A 32 -12.16 -10.25 -0.19
CA GLN A 32 -12.42 -10.42 -1.62
C GLN A 32 -12.38 -11.91 -2.00
N PRO A 33 -13.15 -12.31 -3.04
CA PRO A 33 -13.16 -13.68 -3.49
C PRO A 33 -11.80 -14.15 -3.99
N PRO A 34 -11.49 -15.45 -3.94
CA PRO A 34 -10.29 -16.03 -4.49
C PRO A 34 -10.10 -15.62 -5.96
N ARG A 35 -8.85 -15.30 -6.32
CA ARG A 35 -8.48 -14.89 -7.68
C ARG A 35 -7.44 -15.83 -8.27
N PRO A 36 -7.41 -16.00 -9.61
CA PRO A 36 -6.33 -16.71 -10.26
C PRO A 36 -4.98 -16.08 -9.94
N ALA A 37 -4.08 -16.83 -9.31
CA ALA A 37 -2.74 -16.41 -8.98
C ALA A 37 -1.70 -17.50 -9.38
N ASN A 38 -0.41 -17.13 -9.36
CA ASN A 38 0.71 -17.98 -9.72
C ASN A 38 0.73 -18.45 -11.20
N ARG A 39 1.80 -19.15 -11.58
CA ARG A 39 2.00 -19.64 -12.97
C ARG A 39 0.92 -20.60 -13.45
N GLY A 40 0.21 -21.29 -12.53
CA GLY A 40 -0.88 -22.22 -12.85
C GLY A 40 -2.27 -21.59 -12.89
N LYS A 41 -2.43 -20.30 -12.62
CA LYS A 41 -3.72 -19.58 -12.51
C LYS A 41 -4.75 -20.29 -11.60
N SER A 42 -4.30 -21.03 -10.59
CA SER A 42 -5.17 -21.61 -9.57
C SER A 42 -5.85 -20.53 -8.76
N LEU A 43 -7.11 -20.76 -8.40
CA LEU A 43 -7.84 -19.86 -7.50
C LEU A 43 -7.15 -19.87 -6.14
N THR A 44 -6.58 -18.73 -5.77
CA THR A 44 -5.87 -18.56 -4.52
C THR A 44 -6.69 -17.68 -3.59
N PRO A 45 -7.03 -18.16 -2.38
CA PRO A 45 -7.67 -17.36 -1.35
C PRO A 45 -6.79 -16.17 -0.95
N THR A 46 -7.42 -15.09 -0.49
CA THR A 46 -6.70 -13.91 0.02
C THR A 46 -5.92 -14.25 1.29
N PRO A 47 -4.87 -13.49 1.67
CA PRO A 47 -4.17 -13.67 2.94
C PRO A 47 -5.12 -13.65 4.15
N VAL A 48 -6.07 -12.72 4.19
CA VAL A 48 -7.08 -12.64 5.26
C VAL A 48 -7.98 -13.88 5.28
N HIS A 49 -8.39 -14.40 4.11
CA HIS A 49 -9.18 -15.64 4.03
C HIS A 49 -8.43 -16.83 4.66
N GLN A 50 -7.18 -17.02 4.25
CA GLN A 50 -6.35 -18.12 4.74
C GLN A 50 -6.15 -18.01 6.27
N ARG A 51 -5.91 -16.79 6.76
CA ARG A 51 -5.72 -16.57 8.18
C ARG A 51 -6.99 -16.80 8.99
N ALA A 52 -8.13 -16.31 8.53
CA ALA A 52 -9.43 -16.51 9.19
C ALA A 52 -9.78 -18.01 9.26
N GLN A 53 -9.55 -18.77 8.20
CA GLN A 53 -9.73 -20.23 8.22
C GLN A 53 -8.83 -20.91 9.26
N ALA A 54 -7.57 -20.50 9.37
CA ALA A 54 -6.64 -21.04 10.35
C ALA A 54 -7.06 -20.73 11.80
N LEU A 55 -7.80 -19.63 12.02
CA LEU A 55 -8.38 -19.24 13.30
C LEU A 55 -9.77 -19.87 13.55
N GLY A 56 -10.32 -20.62 12.59
CA GLY A 56 -11.65 -21.22 12.70
C GLY A 56 -12.81 -20.21 12.59
N ILE A 57 -12.56 -19.04 11.99
CA ILE A 57 -13.56 -17.97 11.84
C ILE A 57 -14.30 -18.13 10.51
N GLU A 58 -15.62 -17.91 10.51
CA GLU A 58 -16.45 -17.90 9.30
C GLU A 58 -15.93 -16.85 8.31
N VAL A 59 -15.80 -17.25 7.01
CA VAL A 59 -15.33 -16.36 5.94
C VAL A 59 -16.43 -16.18 4.89
N ARG A 60 -16.73 -14.92 4.59
CA ARG A 60 -17.61 -14.50 3.49
C ARG A 60 -16.84 -13.70 2.47
N HIS A 61 -17.09 -13.95 1.18
CA HIS A 61 -16.37 -13.28 0.11
C HIS A 61 -17.30 -12.90 -1.06
N PRO A 62 -18.28 -12.01 -0.79
CA PRO A 62 -19.19 -11.54 -1.83
C PRO A 62 -18.41 -10.76 -2.91
N LEU A 63 -18.91 -10.85 -4.17
CA LEU A 63 -18.34 -10.06 -5.27
C LEU A 63 -18.59 -8.56 -5.12
N ARG A 64 -19.68 -8.21 -4.45
CA ARG A 64 -20.11 -6.85 -4.11
C ARG A 64 -21.08 -6.90 -2.93
N LEU A 65 -21.22 -5.78 -2.23
CA LEU A 65 -22.20 -5.62 -1.15
C LEU A 65 -23.41 -4.80 -1.61
N ARG A 66 -23.16 -3.77 -2.42
CA ARG A 66 -24.24 -2.89 -2.90
C ARG A 66 -25.27 -3.66 -3.73
N GLY A 67 -26.54 -3.52 -3.36
CA GLY A 67 -27.67 -4.17 -4.03
C GLY A 67 -27.72 -5.70 -3.85
N GLN A 68 -27.12 -6.22 -2.77
CA GLN A 68 -27.19 -7.64 -2.38
C GLN A 68 -28.01 -7.75 -1.09
N GLU A 69 -29.35 -7.67 -1.19
CA GLU A 69 -30.24 -7.57 -0.04
C GLU A 69 -30.04 -8.73 0.97
N ALA A 70 -29.92 -9.96 0.47
CA ALA A 70 -29.68 -11.11 1.33
C ALA A 70 -28.37 -11.02 2.13
N GLU A 71 -27.30 -10.44 1.54
CA GLU A 71 -26.03 -10.24 2.24
C GLU A 71 -26.11 -9.11 3.27
N LEU A 72 -26.87 -8.05 2.94
CA LEU A 72 -27.12 -6.94 3.87
C LEU A 72 -27.94 -7.41 5.09
N GLU A 73 -28.96 -8.21 4.87
CA GLU A 73 -29.75 -8.82 5.94
C GLU A 73 -28.90 -9.77 6.79
N ALA A 74 -28.09 -10.61 6.15
CA ALA A 74 -27.19 -11.52 6.85
C ALA A 74 -26.14 -10.77 7.67
N PHE A 75 -25.63 -9.62 7.19
CA PHE A 75 -24.72 -8.77 7.95
C PHE A 75 -25.40 -8.12 9.17
N ARG A 76 -26.61 -7.58 9.00
CA ARG A 76 -27.40 -7.01 10.10
C ARG A 76 -27.71 -8.05 11.18
N ALA A 77 -28.01 -9.28 10.78
CA ALA A 77 -28.31 -10.38 11.68
C ALA A 77 -27.11 -10.81 12.54
N LEU A 78 -25.88 -10.37 12.24
CA LEU A 78 -24.72 -10.63 13.08
C LEU A 78 -24.74 -9.89 14.42
N ASP A 79 -25.58 -8.85 14.58
CA ASP A 79 -25.74 -8.02 15.80
C ASP A 79 -24.39 -7.57 16.36
N LEU A 80 -23.67 -6.78 15.54
CA LEU A 80 -22.30 -6.36 15.81
C LEU A 80 -22.23 -5.13 16.70
N ASP A 81 -21.25 -5.10 17.59
CA ASP A 81 -20.86 -3.86 18.26
C ASP A 81 -20.15 -2.92 17.28
N VAL A 82 -19.24 -3.45 16.46
CA VAL A 82 -18.41 -2.68 15.50
C VAL A 82 -18.01 -3.54 14.32
N ALA A 83 -17.76 -2.94 13.17
CA ALA A 83 -17.02 -3.59 12.08
C ALA A 83 -15.65 -2.92 11.91
N VAL A 84 -14.59 -3.74 11.80
CA VAL A 84 -13.23 -3.25 11.57
C VAL A 84 -12.84 -3.50 10.13
N VAL A 85 -12.39 -2.46 9.44
CA VAL A 85 -12.05 -2.48 8.00
C VAL A 85 -10.56 -2.17 7.83
N ALA A 86 -9.86 -2.98 7.03
CA ALA A 86 -8.48 -2.73 6.66
C ALA A 86 -8.24 -3.20 5.22
N ALA A 87 -8.04 -2.27 4.29
CA ALA A 87 -7.76 -2.57 2.88
C ALA A 87 -8.70 -3.63 2.28
N TYR A 88 -10.00 -3.53 2.53
CA TYR A 88 -11.01 -4.51 2.07
C TYR A 88 -11.19 -4.48 0.54
N GLY A 89 -11.22 -3.28 -0.03
CA GLY A 89 -11.24 -3.09 -1.48
C GLY A 89 -12.62 -3.21 -2.13
N LEU A 90 -13.71 -3.23 -1.35
CA LEU A 90 -15.08 -3.04 -1.82
C LEU A 90 -15.70 -1.81 -1.15
N ILE A 91 -16.60 -1.15 -1.88
CA ILE A 91 -17.37 -0.02 -1.34
C ILE A 91 -18.42 -0.58 -0.38
N LEU A 92 -18.46 -0.04 0.84
CA LEU A 92 -19.47 -0.35 1.82
C LEU A 92 -20.70 0.54 1.60
N PRO A 93 -21.88 -0.03 1.33
CA PRO A 93 -23.10 0.76 1.26
C PRO A 93 -23.52 1.25 2.66
N GLN A 94 -24.37 2.28 2.70
CA GLN A 94 -24.80 2.93 3.95
C GLN A 94 -25.38 1.92 4.93
N GLU A 95 -26.12 0.94 4.45
CA GLU A 95 -26.74 -0.11 5.23
C GLU A 95 -25.74 -0.98 6.02
N ILE A 96 -24.53 -1.15 5.49
CA ILE A 96 -23.42 -1.83 6.17
C ILE A 96 -22.75 -0.89 7.17
N LEU A 97 -22.56 0.38 6.80
CA LEU A 97 -21.93 1.39 7.66
C LEU A 97 -22.74 1.63 8.95
N ASP A 98 -24.07 1.58 8.83
CA ASP A 98 -25.00 1.87 9.95
C ASP A 98 -25.40 0.63 10.74
N ALA A 99 -25.07 -0.58 10.27
CA ALA A 99 -25.54 -1.82 10.92
C ALA A 99 -24.89 -2.10 12.29
N PRO A 100 -23.56 -1.92 12.49
CA PRO A 100 -22.96 -2.10 13.81
C PRO A 100 -23.30 -0.93 14.75
N ARG A 101 -23.40 -1.19 16.04
CA ARG A 101 -23.75 -0.17 17.08
C ARG A 101 -22.82 1.04 17.07
N HIS A 102 -21.52 0.78 16.85
CA HIS A 102 -20.47 1.81 16.75
C HIS A 102 -20.01 2.04 15.30
N GLY A 103 -20.79 1.57 14.31
CA GLY A 103 -20.47 1.70 12.89
C GLY A 103 -19.25 0.92 12.46
N CYS A 104 -18.60 1.41 11.40
CA CYS A 104 -17.41 0.79 10.81
C CYS A 104 -16.18 1.65 11.07
N LEU A 105 -15.09 1.05 11.56
CA LEU A 105 -13.81 1.69 11.79
C LEU A 105 -12.80 1.23 10.74
N ASN A 106 -12.12 2.17 10.10
CA ASN A 106 -11.08 1.85 9.11
C ASN A 106 -9.68 2.14 9.65
N ILE A 107 -8.76 1.21 9.38
CA ILE A 107 -7.32 1.38 9.59
C ILE A 107 -6.75 1.97 8.32
N HIS A 108 -6.54 3.29 8.29
CA HIS A 108 -6.04 3.98 7.12
C HIS A 108 -4.54 4.27 7.23
N ALA A 109 -3.77 3.88 6.21
CA ALA A 109 -2.31 3.94 6.25
C ALA A 109 -1.77 5.31 5.82
N SER A 110 -2.30 6.39 6.40
CA SER A 110 -1.78 7.75 6.30
C SER A 110 -2.19 8.62 7.48
N LEU A 111 -1.62 9.81 7.56
CA LEU A 111 -2.05 10.89 8.46
C LEU A 111 -3.14 11.70 7.77
N LEU A 112 -4.40 11.27 7.88
CA LEU A 112 -5.53 11.99 7.28
C LEU A 112 -5.58 13.46 7.77
N PRO A 113 -5.97 14.38 6.89
CA PRO A 113 -6.64 14.22 5.59
C PRO A 113 -5.70 13.98 4.39
N ARG A 114 -4.38 13.84 4.62
CA ARG A 114 -3.42 13.56 3.56
C ARG A 114 -3.55 12.10 3.09
N TRP A 115 -3.51 11.90 1.77
CA TRP A 115 -3.51 10.59 1.12
C TRP A 115 -4.79 9.75 1.34
N ARG A 116 -5.98 10.35 1.19
CA ARG A 116 -7.22 9.59 1.05
C ARG A 116 -7.15 8.70 -0.18
N GLY A 117 -7.61 7.44 -0.10
CA GLY A 117 -7.70 6.53 -1.24
C GLY A 117 -6.84 5.27 -1.12
N ALA A 118 -6.52 4.67 -2.28
CA ALA A 118 -6.12 3.26 -2.36
C ALA A 118 -4.63 2.97 -2.12
N ALA A 119 -3.72 3.94 -2.26
CA ALA A 119 -2.28 3.69 -2.23
C ALA A 119 -1.49 4.70 -1.37
N PRO A 120 -1.92 5.00 -0.13
CA PRO A 120 -1.31 6.05 0.69
C PRO A 120 0.19 5.81 0.95
N ILE A 121 0.60 4.58 1.22
CA ILE A 121 2.00 4.21 1.50
C ILE A 121 2.91 4.55 0.31
N HIS A 122 2.52 4.13 -0.90
CA HIS A 122 3.29 4.40 -2.11
C HIS A 122 3.40 5.90 -2.38
N ARG A 123 2.28 6.62 -2.27
CA ARG A 123 2.25 8.07 -2.57
C ARG A 123 3.03 8.91 -1.56
N ALA A 124 3.06 8.53 -0.29
CA ALA A 124 3.87 9.19 0.73
C ALA A 124 5.38 9.06 0.40
N ILE A 125 5.86 7.86 0.05
CA ILE A 125 7.26 7.66 -0.36
C ILE A 125 7.58 8.43 -1.65
N GLU A 126 6.72 8.31 -2.67
CA GLU A 126 6.92 8.95 -3.98
C GLU A 126 6.98 10.48 -3.86
N ALA A 127 6.11 11.06 -3.05
CA ALA A 127 6.10 12.50 -2.77
C ALA A 127 7.31 12.96 -1.95
N GLY A 128 7.97 12.05 -1.26
CA GLY A 128 9.09 12.36 -0.37
C GLY A 128 8.65 12.98 0.94
N ASP A 129 7.51 12.54 1.46
CA ASP A 129 7.06 12.93 2.79
C ASP A 129 8.08 12.50 3.84
N ALA A 130 8.36 13.37 4.80
CA ALA A 130 9.28 13.07 5.89
C ALA A 130 8.68 12.09 6.89
N GLU A 131 7.35 12.07 7.01
CA GLU A 131 6.59 11.21 7.90
C GLU A 131 5.28 10.76 7.27
N THR A 132 4.75 9.67 7.77
CA THR A 132 3.42 9.14 7.52
C THR A 132 2.87 8.56 8.82
N GLY A 133 1.86 7.71 8.76
CA GLY A 133 1.33 7.07 9.96
C GLY A 133 0.08 6.28 9.70
N ILE A 134 -0.63 6.02 10.79
CA ILE A 134 -1.95 5.38 10.78
C ILE A 134 -2.98 6.35 11.34
N THR A 135 -4.14 6.37 10.72
CA THR A 135 -5.35 6.98 11.25
C THR A 135 -6.42 5.91 11.42
N ILE A 136 -6.91 5.72 12.64
CA ILE A 136 -8.16 4.98 12.89
C ILE A 136 -9.30 5.98 12.73
N MET A 137 -10.22 5.71 11.81
CA MET A 137 -11.29 6.63 11.47
C MET A 137 -12.65 5.93 11.46
N GLN A 138 -13.70 6.67 11.82
CA GLN A 138 -15.08 6.29 11.59
C GLN A 138 -15.35 6.37 10.08
N MET A 139 -15.91 5.32 9.49
CA MET A 139 -16.24 5.36 8.05
C MET A 139 -17.58 6.07 7.80
N ASP A 140 -17.62 6.76 6.68
CA ASP A 140 -18.81 7.36 6.08
C ASP A 140 -18.92 6.92 4.60
N ALA A 141 -19.92 7.47 3.89
CA ALA A 141 -20.13 7.14 2.46
C ALA A 141 -19.07 7.72 1.52
N GLY A 142 -18.22 8.63 2.01
CA GLY A 142 -17.16 9.27 1.24
C GLY A 142 -15.89 8.42 1.17
N LEU A 143 -14.96 8.82 0.30
CA LEU A 143 -13.66 8.17 0.19
C LEU A 143 -12.74 8.69 1.30
N ASP A 144 -12.62 7.92 2.38
CA ASP A 144 -11.79 8.21 3.55
C ASP A 144 -12.02 9.63 4.14
N THR A 145 -13.30 10.06 4.16
CA THR A 145 -13.72 11.40 4.62
C THR A 145 -14.19 11.41 6.08
N GLY A 146 -14.43 10.28 6.66
CA GLY A 146 -14.99 10.14 7.99
C GLY A 146 -14.11 10.71 9.11
N ALA A 147 -14.70 10.88 10.28
CA ALA A 147 -14.04 11.49 11.43
C ALA A 147 -12.89 10.60 11.98
N MET A 148 -11.81 11.23 12.41
CA MET A 148 -10.64 10.56 12.97
C MET A 148 -10.86 10.27 14.46
N LEU A 149 -10.47 9.05 14.88
CA LEU A 149 -10.55 8.62 16.29
C LEU A 149 -9.16 8.60 16.93
N LEU A 150 -8.17 8.00 16.28
CA LEU A 150 -6.78 7.97 16.69
C LEU A 150 -5.87 8.25 15.51
N LYS A 151 -4.76 8.93 15.76
CA LYS A 151 -3.72 9.18 14.78
C LYS A 151 -2.34 9.02 15.39
N ARG A 152 -1.43 8.30 14.72
CA ARG A 152 -0.05 8.09 15.16
C ARG A 152 0.89 8.24 13.98
N ALA A 153 1.85 9.15 14.13
CA ALA A 153 2.87 9.42 13.11
C ALA A 153 4.11 8.53 13.27
N THR A 154 4.82 8.35 12.17
CA THR A 154 6.12 7.68 12.11
C THR A 154 6.96 8.25 10.98
N PRO A 155 8.27 8.45 11.14
CA PRO A 155 9.13 8.95 10.06
C PRO A 155 9.23 7.92 8.93
N ILE A 156 9.45 8.42 7.70
CA ILE A 156 9.80 7.58 6.54
C ILE A 156 11.32 7.60 6.41
N GLY A 157 11.94 6.42 6.44
CA GLY A 157 13.38 6.28 6.29
C GLY A 157 13.88 6.71 4.89
N ALA A 158 15.09 7.27 4.82
CA ALA A 158 15.66 7.80 3.58
C ALA A 158 15.73 6.75 2.45
N ASP A 159 15.99 5.48 2.81
CA ASP A 159 16.07 4.36 1.86
C ASP A 159 14.91 3.36 2.00
N GLU A 160 13.91 3.71 2.82
CA GLU A 160 12.80 2.82 3.11
C GLU A 160 11.93 2.59 1.86
N THR A 161 11.67 1.32 1.57
CA THR A 161 10.83 0.89 0.46
C THR A 161 9.39 0.67 0.91
N THR A 162 8.46 0.59 -0.04
CA THR A 162 7.06 0.33 0.26
C THR A 162 6.83 -0.93 1.11
N PRO A 163 7.44 -2.11 0.88
CA PRO A 163 7.24 -3.27 1.75
C PRO A 163 7.67 -3.03 3.20
N GLN A 164 8.82 -2.37 3.40
CA GLN A 164 9.32 -2.10 4.75
C GLN A 164 8.38 -1.16 5.53
N LEU A 165 7.94 -0.07 4.88
CA LEU A 165 6.99 0.86 5.47
C LEU A 165 5.62 0.22 5.69
N HIS A 166 5.14 -0.61 4.73
CA HIS A 166 3.91 -1.38 4.81
C HIS A 166 3.88 -2.28 6.04
N ASP A 167 4.93 -3.08 6.27
CA ASP A 167 4.97 -4.02 7.40
C ASP A 167 4.98 -3.28 8.74
N ARG A 168 5.71 -2.17 8.82
CA ARG A 168 5.76 -1.32 10.01
C ARG A 168 4.42 -0.63 10.29
N LEU A 169 3.74 -0.13 9.25
CA LEU A 169 2.40 0.46 9.39
C LEU A 169 1.32 -0.59 9.68
N ALA A 170 1.44 -1.80 9.15
CA ALA A 170 0.54 -2.91 9.47
C ALA A 170 0.60 -3.26 10.97
N ALA A 171 1.81 -3.37 11.54
CA ALA A 171 1.99 -3.60 12.97
C ALA A 171 1.43 -2.44 13.81
N MET A 172 1.72 -1.19 13.43
CA MET A 172 1.20 0.00 14.10
C MET A 172 -0.34 0.06 14.03
N GLY A 173 -0.94 -0.23 12.89
CA GLY A 173 -2.39 -0.26 12.70
C GLY A 173 -3.07 -1.34 13.55
N ALA A 174 -2.42 -2.49 13.70
CA ALA A 174 -2.87 -3.58 14.55
C ALA A 174 -2.90 -3.19 16.05
N GLU A 175 -1.87 -2.52 16.53
CA GLU A 175 -1.86 -1.98 17.91
C GLU A 175 -2.94 -0.91 18.10
N MET A 176 -3.02 0.03 17.16
CA MET A 176 -3.93 1.18 17.26
C MET A 176 -5.40 0.78 17.17
N ILE A 177 -5.77 -0.25 16.42
CA ILE A 177 -7.18 -0.67 16.36
C ILE A 177 -7.62 -1.33 17.67
N VAL A 178 -6.75 -2.11 18.30
CA VAL A 178 -7.04 -2.66 19.64
C VAL A 178 -7.19 -1.52 20.66
N GLU A 179 -6.26 -0.57 20.67
CA GLU A 179 -6.33 0.63 21.50
C GLU A 179 -7.63 1.42 21.27
N ALA A 180 -8.02 1.59 19.99
CA ALA A 180 -9.25 2.31 19.64
C ALA A 180 -10.50 1.59 20.17
N LEU A 181 -10.57 0.27 20.08
CA LEU A 181 -11.71 -0.50 20.57
C LEU A 181 -11.80 -0.48 22.09
N ASP A 182 -10.68 -0.55 22.80
CA ASP A 182 -10.63 -0.48 24.26
C ASP A 182 -11.12 0.87 24.79
N LYS A 183 -10.82 1.94 24.04
CA LYS A 183 -11.16 3.32 24.40
C LYS A 183 -12.43 3.84 23.71
N LEU A 184 -13.10 3.04 22.88
CA LEU A 184 -14.16 3.51 21.99
C LEU A 184 -15.26 4.31 22.67
N PRO A 185 -15.72 4.00 23.90
CA PRO A 185 -16.71 4.79 24.60
C PRO A 185 -16.25 6.22 24.95
N ASP A 186 -14.93 6.42 25.09
CA ASP A 186 -14.32 7.68 25.53
C ASP A 186 -13.72 8.49 24.39
N LEU A 187 -13.63 7.90 23.18
CA LEU A 187 -13.09 8.58 22.02
C LEU A 187 -14.09 9.56 21.43
N THR A 188 -13.65 10.78 21.21
CA THR A 188 -14.43 11.80 20.50
C THR A 188 -14.00 11.82 19.04
N PRO A 189 -14.91 11.53 18.09
CA PRO A 189 -14.58 11.61 16.66
C PRO A 189 -14.26 13.06 16.26
N GLU A 190 -13.09 13.30 15.69
CA GLU A 190 -12.66 14.60 15.20
C GLU A 190 -12.87 14.71 13.69
N PRO A 191 -13.66 15.67 13.20
CA PRO A 191 -13.79 15.91 11.76
C PRO A 191 -12.42 16.19 11.12
N GLN A 192 -12.21 15.66 9.93
CA GLN A 192 -10.98 15.96 9.20
C GLN A 192 -10.96 17.45 8.77
N PRO A 193 -9.82 18.15 8.89
CA PRO A 193 -9.70 19.52 8.40
C PRO A 193 -9.88 19.57 6.88
N ALA A 194 -10.41 20.69 6.38
CA ALA A 194 -10.55 20.92 4.94
C ALA A 194 -9.19 21.17 4.25
N GLU A 195 -8.24 21.71 5.01
CA GLU A 195 -6.88 21.95 4.52
C GLU A 195 -6.04 20.67 4.56
N GLY A 196 -5.07 20.55 3.64
CA GLY A 196 -4.14 19.41 3.57
C GLY A 196 -4.73 18.14 2.95
N VAL A 197 -5.95 18.19 2.42
CA VAL A 197 -6.56 17.05 1.71
C VAL A 197 -5.77 16.75 0.44
N THR A 198 -5.29 15.51 0.35
CA THR A 198 -4.68 14.95 -0.87
C THR A 198 -5.20 13.55 -1.12
N TYR A 199 -5.03 13.08 -2.37
CA TYR A 199 -5.55 11.79 -2.77
C TYR A 199 -4.44 10.84 -3.23
N ALA A 200 -4.52 9.60 -2.79
CA ALA A 200 -3.64 8.50 -3.13
C ALA A 200 -4.33 7.56 -4.13
N SER A 201 -4.30 7.93 -5.41
CA SER A 201 -4.84 7.08 -6.47
C SER A 201 -4.11 5.74 -6.51
N LYS A 202 -4.84 4.68 -6.92
CA LYS A 202 -4.28 3.35 -7.15
C LYS A 202 -3.09 3.45 -8.11
N ILE A 203 -2.02 2.71 -7.81
CA ILE A 203 -0.83 2.66 -8.67
C ILE A 203 -1.18 1.98 -10.01
N ASP A 204 -0.94 2.68 -11.11
CA ASP A 204 -1.03 2.13 -12.45
C ASP A 204 0.36 1.59 -12.87
N LYS A 205 0.36 0.45 -13.57
CA LYS A 205 1.60 -0.11 -14.13
C LYS A 205 2.25 0.80 -15.16
N ALA A 206 1.48 1.64 -15.84
CA ALA A 206 1.99 2.62 -16.79
C ALA A 206 2.85 3.70 -16.12
N GLU A 207 2.58 4.01 -14.85
CA GLU A 207 3.37 4.97 -14.07
C GLU A 207 4.80 4.48 -13.78
N ALA A 208 5.07 3.18 -13.91
CA ALA A 208 6.33 2.58 -13.50
C ALA A 208 7.51 2.90 -14.42
N LYS A 209 7.29 3.44 -15.61
CA LYS A 209 8.36 3.91 -16.48
C LYS A 209 9.05 5.14 -15.87
N LEU A 210 10.37 5.10 -15.79
CA LEU A 210 11.15 6.24 -15.33
C LEU A 210 11.27 7.27 -16.45
N ASP A 211 11.02 8.52 -16.11
CA ASP A 211 11.19 9.68 -16.98
C ASP A 211 12.44 10.45 -16.52
N PHE A 212 13.54 10.24 -17.20
CA PHE A 212 14.82 10.86 -16.86
C PHE A 212 14.83 12.39 -17.03
N THR A 213 13.80 13.00 -17.61
CA THR A 213 13.62 14.46 -17.60
C THR A 213 13.18 15.00 -16.24
N ARG A 214 12.99 14.13 -15.24
CA ARG A 214 12.72 14.49 -13.85
C ARG A 214 14.02 14.47 -13.02
N PRO A 215 14.08 15.16 -11.87
CA PRO A 215 15.23 15.12 -10.96
C PRO A 215 15.53 13.70 -10.43
N ALA A 216 16.81 13.38 -10.24
CA ALA A 216 17.25 12.08 -9.73
C ALA A 216 16.62 11.72 -8.37
N VAL A 217 16.42 12.71 -7.51
CA VAL A 217 15.78 12.50 -6.19
C VAL A 217 14.33 12.02 -6.31
N GLU A 218 13.58 12.52 -7.29
CA GLU A 218 12.20 12.08 -7.55
C GLU A 218 12.18 10.66 -8.11
N LEU A 219 13.11 10.35 -9.02
CA LEU A 219 13.23 9.00 -9.59
C LEU A 219 13.66 7.96 -8.53
N ALA A 220 14.58 8.31 -7.64
CA ALA A 220 14.97 7.45 -6.52
C ALA A 220 13.79 7.18 -5.57
N ARG A 221 12.97 8.18 -5.26
CA ARG A 221 11.73 8.01 -4.49
C ARG A 221 10.75 7.09 -5.22
N LYS A 222 10.56 7.28 -6.53
CA LYS A 222 9.70 6.44 -7.35
C LYS A 222 10.18 4.98 -7.39
N VAL A 223 11.49 4.74 -7.48
CA VAL A 223 12.07 3.40 -7.38
C VAL A 223 11.68 2.74 -6.05
N ARG A 224 11.82 3.44 -4.93
CA ARG A 224 11.47 2.92 -3.59
C ARG A 224 9.96 2.71 -3.42
N ALA A 225 9.16 3.65 -3.90
CA ALA A 225 7.70 3.61 -3.83
C ALA A 225 7.12 2.43 -4.62
N LEU A 226 7.67 2.11 -5.77
CA LEU A 226 7.16 1.06 -6.65
C LEU A 226 7.84 -0.31 -6.47
N ASN A 227 8.81 -0.43 -5.56
CA ASN A 227 9.48 -1.68 -5.24
C ASN A 227 8.57 -2.58 -4.37
N PRO A 228 8.46 -3.89 -4.63
CA PRO A 228 8.95 -4.63 -5.81
C PRO A 228 7.95 -4.61 -6.97
N PHE A 229 6.73 -4.14 -6.73
CA PHE A 229 5.64 -4.16 -7.69
C PHE A 229 4.92 -2.80 -7.76
N PRO A 230 4.65 -2.31 -9.00
CA PRO A 230 4.95 -2.93 -10.29
C PRO A 230 6.45 -2.99 -10.63
N GLY A 231 7.30 -2.26 -9.91
CA GLY A 231 8.74 -2.10 -10.12
C GLY A 231 9.03 -1.01 -11.14
N ALA A 232 9.67 0.08 -10.72
CA ALA A 232 10.12 1.12 -11.63
C ALA A 232 11.05 0.53 -12.69
N TYR A 233 10.96 1.01 -13.93
CA TYR A 233 11.76 0.49 -15.04
C TYR A 233 12.17 1.57 -16.04
N ALA A 234 13.22 1.28 -16.78
CA ALA A 234 13.62 2.00 -17.96
C ALA A 234 13.83 1.04 -19.13
N GLU A 235 13.91 1.53 -20.34
CA GLU A 235 14.12 0.73 -21.55
C GLU A 235 15.50 0.99 -22.14
N TYR A 236 16.23 -0.07 -22.47
CA TYR A 236 17.50 -0.03 -23.16
C TYR A 236 17.46 -1.02 -24.33
N GLU A 237 17.71 -0.54 -25.56
CA GLU A 237 17.64 -1.34 -26.80
C GLU A 237 16.34 -2.17 -26.94
N GLY A 238 15.21 -1.58 -26.51
CA GLY A 238 13.89 -2.23 -26.57
C GLY A 238 13.66 -3.27 -25.46
N GLU A 239 14.62 -3.50 -24.58
CA GLU A 239 14.46 -4.37 -23.41
C GLU A 239 14.10 -3.55 -22.18
N ARG A 240 13.07 -4.01 -21.46
CA ARG A 240 12.66 -3.43 -20.17
C ARG A 240 13.55 -3.94 -19.06
N ILE A 241 14.19 -3.01 -18.35
CA ILE A 241 15.03 -3.27 -17.19
C ILE A 241 14.39 -2.62 -15.97
N LYS A 242 13.97 -3.43 -14.99
CA LYS A 242 13.50 -2.90 -13.71
C LYS A 242 14.68 -2.42 -12.88
N ILE A 243 14.47 -1.29 -12.19
CA ILE A 243 15.38 -0.73 -11.22
C ILE A 243 14.68 -0.85 -9.86
N LEU A 244 15.19 -1.73 -9.02
CA LEU A 244 14.58 -2.08 -7.73
C LEU A 244 15.24 -1.35 -6.54
N ARG A 245 16.47 -0.89 -6.72
CA ARG A 245 17.19 -0.03 -5.79
C ARG A 245 18.09 0.92 -6.58
N ALA A 246 18.18 2.17 -6.15
CA ALA A 246 19.01 3.18 -6.78
C ALA A 246 19.50 4.19 -5.75
N GLU A 247 20.59 4.87 -6.08
CA GLU A 247 21.11 6.01 -5.33
C GLU A 247 21.18 7.26 -6.23
N VAL A 248 21.11 8.42 -5.61
CA VAL A 248 21.35 9.70 -6.26
C VAL A 248 22.84 9.99 -6.20
N VAL A 249 23.44 10.30 -7.35
CA VAL A 249 24.84 10.66 -7.47
C VAL A 249 25.01 12.03 -8.14
N ALA A 250 26.22 12.59 -8.02
CA ALA A 250 26.51 13.87 -8.65
C ALA A 250 26.31 13.80 -10.17
N ASP A 251 25.87 14.91 -10.72
CA ASP A 251 25.66 15.07 -12.16
C ASP A 251 26.96 15.30 -12.92
N THR A 252 26.93 15.03 -14.23
CA THR A 252 27.92 15.51 -15.19
C THR A 252 27.28 16.64 -16.00
N PRO A 253 27.65 17.89 -15.82
CA PRO A 253 27.02 19.02 -16.47
C PRO A 253 26.94 18.84 -18.00
N GLY A 254 25.76 19.09 -18.58
CA GLY A 254 25.56 19.06 -20.03
C GLY A 254 25.24 17.71 -20.65
N ALA A 255 25.12 16.66 -19.87
CA ALA A 255 24.63 15.36 -20.35
C ALA A 255 23.10 15.38 -20.56
N GLU A 256 22.65 14.81 -21.68
CA GLU A 256 21.21 14.68 -21.93
C GLU A 256 20.56 13.65 -21.00
N PRO A 257 19.36 13.92 -20.46
CA PRO A 257 18.64 12.97 -19.64
C PRO A 257 18.51 11.58 -20.27
N GLY A 258 18.76 10.52 -19.50
CA GLY A 258 18.80 9.13 -19.98
C GLY A 258 20.18 8.65 -20.45
N THR A 259 21.18 9.52 -20.54
CA THR A 259 22.54 9.13 -20.96
C THR A 259 23.29 8.45 -19.81
N VAL A 260 23.92 7.32 -20.09
CA VAL A 260 24.84 6.64 -19.17
C VAL A 260 26.16 7.43 -19.10
N LEU A 261 26.54 7.83 -17.88
CA LEU A 261 27.67 8.75 -17.64
C LEU A 261 29.00 8.02 -17.41
N ASP A 262 28.94 6.83 -16.83
CA ASP A 262 30.13 6.09 -16.40
C ASP A 262 29.94 4.56 -16.54
N ASP A 263 31.01 3.83 -16.28
CA ASP A 263 31.05 2.35 -16.30
C ASP A 263 30.29 1.69 -15.12
N ARG A 264 29.86 2.50 -14.14
CA ARG A 264 29.02 2.11 -13.02
C ARG A 264 27.55 2.49 -13.20
N LEU A 265 27.13 2.71 -14.42
CA LEU A 265 25.73 2.91 -14.83
C LEU A 265 25.05 4.11 -14.15
N ALA A 266 25.77 5.21 -13.87
CA ALA A 266 25.12 6.46 -13.50
C ALA A 266 24.38 7.00 -14.72
N ILE A 267 23.11 7.31 -14.59
CA ILE A 267 22.22 7.76 -15.68
C ILE A 267 21.86 9.21 -15.42
N ALA A 268 22.17 10.09 -16.38
CA ALA A 268 21.85 11.51 -16.32
C ALA A 268 20.33 11.73 -16.18
N THR A 269 19.96 12.72 -15.38
CA THR A 269 18.58 13.17 -15.18
C THR A 269 18.47 14.68 -15.39
N ALA A 270 17.29 15.27 -15.22
CA ALA A 270 17.15 16.72 -15.31
C ALA A 270 18.01 17.46 -14.26
N GLU A 271 18.20 16.84 -13.08
CA GLU A 271 19.03 17.35 -11.99
C GLU A 271 19.64 16.17 -11.25
N GLY A 272 20.98 16.12 -11.19
CA GLY A 272 21.72 14.98 -10.65
C GLY A 272 21.74 13.79 -11.60
N ALA A 273 22.18 12.64 -11.11
CA ALA A 273 22.15 11.38 -11.83
C ALA A 273 21.61 10.25 -10.93
N LEU A 274 20.97 9.27 -11.55
CA LEU A 274 20.44 8.08 -10.88
C LEU A 274 21.38 6.91 -11.15
N ARG A 275 21.93 6.29 -10.09
CA ARG A 275 22.69 5.04 -10.21
C ARG A 275 21.83 3.87 -9.74
N PRO A 276 21.43 2.96 -10.63
CA PRO A 276 20.81 1.71 -10.22
C PRO A 276 21.79 0.87 -9.39
N LEU A 277 21.28 0.25 -8.31
CA LEU A 277 22.04 -0.65 -7.44
C LEU A 277 21.56 -2.09 -7.55
N LEU A 278 20.26 -2.29 -7.80
CA LEU A 278 19.64 -3.60 -7.99
C LEU A 278 18.75 -3.56 -9.24
N LEU A 279 19.06 -4.40 -10.23
CA LEU A 279 18.39 -4.39 -11.52
C LEU A 279 17.82 -5.76 -11.86
N GLN A 280 16.77 -5.79 -12.66
CA GLN A 280 16.14 -7.03 -13.11
C GLN A 280 15.72 -6.94 -14.56
N ARG A 281 16.28 -7.80 -15.42
CA ARG A 281 15.80 -8.00 -16.79
C ARG A 281 14.52 -8.83 -16.82
N ALA A 282 13.73 -8.68 -17.86
CA ALA A 282 12.47 -9.43 -18.02
C ALA A 282 12.69 -10.95 -17.91
N GLY A 283 11.94 -11.60 -17.02
CA GLY A 283 12.03 -13.05 -16.82
C GLY A 283 13.29 -13.56 -16.13
N LYS A 284 14.19 -12.67 -15.66
CA LYS A 284 15.43 -13.03 -14.94
C LYS A 284 15.33 -12.69 -13.47
N GLN A 285 16.32 -13.11 -12.69
CA GLN A 285 16.47 -12.73 -11.29
C GLN A 285 17.00 -11.29 -11.17
N ALA A 286 16.68 -10.66 -10.05
CA ALA A 286 17.29 -9.38 -9.69
C ALA A 286 18.77 -9.57 -9.34
N LEU A 287 19.63 -8.69 -9.84
CA LEU A 287 21.07 -8.73 -9.66
C LEU A 287 21.60 -7.40 -9.16
N GLU A 288 22.55 -7.45 -8.24
CA GLU A 288 23.35 -6.28 -7.85
C GLU A 288 24.09 -5.72 -9.08
N LEU A 289 24.30 -4.42 -9.11
CA LEU A 289 24.89 -3.70 -10.26
C LEU A 289 26.15 -4.38 -10.81
N ASP A 290 27.12 -4.71 -9.95
CA ASP A 290 28.40 -5.29 -10.36
C ASP A 290 28.26 -6.70 -11.00
N VAL A 291 27.22 -7.43 -10.61
CA VAL A 291 26.91 -8.74 -11.22
C VAL A 291 26.15 -8.54 -12.54
N PHE A 292 25.23 -7.57 -12.54
CA PHE A 292 24.44 -7.24 -13.71
C PHE A 292 25.32 -6.80 -14.88
N THR A 293 26.24 -5.86 -14.67
CA THR A 293 27.10 -5.29 -15.71
C THR A 293 28.10 -6.28 -16.29
N ARG A 294 28.54 -7.30 -15.53
CA ARG A 294 29.36 -8.39 -16.05
C ARG A 294 28.63 -9.30 -17.06
N GLY A 295 27.33 -9.46 -16.89
CA GLY A 295 26.51 -10.29 -17.78
C GLY A 295 25.72 -9.52 -18.84
N PHE A 296 25.61 -8.20 -18.69
CA PHE A 296 24.88 -7.33 -19.60
C PHE A 296 25.54 -5.95 -19.64
N SER A 297 26.37 -5.74 -20.65
CA SER A 297 27.13 -4.50 -20.79
C SER A 297 26.28 -3.38 -21.34
N ILE A 298 26.28 -2.25 -20.65
CA ILE A 298 25.68 -0.99 -21.10
C ILE A 298 26.80 0.07 -21.04
N PRO A 299 27.34 0.46 -22.19
CA PRO A 299 28.51 1.33 -22.20
C PRO A 299 28.16 2.78 -21.82
N SER A 300 29.17 3.53 -21.36
CA SER A 300 29.07 4.97 -21.22
C SER A 300 28.67 5.60 -22.55
N GLY A 301 27.81 6.61 -22.53
CA GLY A 301 27.18 7.21 -23.71
C GLY A 301 25.94 6.48 -24.24
N ALA A 302 25.63 5.28 -23.77
CA ALA A 302 24.37 4.61 -24.07
C ALA A 302 23.17 5.42 -23.56
N ARG A 303 21.99 5.14 -24.07
CA ARG A 303 20.79 5.88 -23.73
C ARG A 303 19.66 4.97 -23.27
N PHE A 304 19.09 5.31 -22.13
CA PHE A 304 17.84 4.78 -21.64
C PHE A 304 16.67 5.67 -22.09
N GLY A 305 15.50 5.02 -22.41
CA GLY A 305 14.28 5.70 -22.82
C GLY A 305 13.02 5.21 -22.12
#